data_961f2271d069177368c3ef4ca4a96cb1
#
_entry.id   961f2271d069177368c3ef4ca4a96cb1
#
_cell.length_a   1.000
_cell.length_b   1.000
_cell.length_c   1.000
_cell.angle_alpha   90.00
_cell.angle_beta   90.00
_cell.angle_gamma   90.00
#
_symmetry.space_group_name_H-M   'P 1'
#
loop_
_entity.id
_entity.type
_entity.pdbx_description
1 polymer ?
#
loop_
_entity_poly.entity_id
_entity_poly.type
_entity_poly.pdbx_seq_one_letter_code
_entity_poly.pdbx_strand_id
1 'polypeptide(L)'
;MAATWDVKITVLDVAARRVSVAATRTDSITGQIWNFGILDGIIATGQQKQDMIDNIWSQWQAADAREKQIMTILGQLETQAKQTLEAKEIP
;
A
#
# COMPACT_ATOMS: atom_id res chain seq x y z
N MET A 1 -8.07 11.11 12.58
CA MET A 1 -7.10 10.30 11.83
C MET A 1 -7.83 9.37 10.89
N ALA A 2 -7.36 9.34 9.65
CA ALA A 2 -8.05 8.59 8.59
C ALA A 2 -7.65 7.11 8.55
N ALA A 3 -6.63 6.69 9.27
CA ALA A 3 -6.15 5.31 9.18
C ALA A 3 -5.48 4.84 10.46
N THR A 4 -5.51 3.53 10.66
CA THR A 4 -4.77 2.86 11.73
C THR A 4 -3.78 1.88 11.12
N TRP A 5 -2.68 1.68 11.82
CA TRP A 5 -1.64 0.73 11.43
C TRP A 5 -1.53 -0.39 12.45
N ASP A 6 -1.46 -1.61 11.96
CA ASP A 6 -1.15 -2.78 12.76
C ASP A 6 0.20 -3.33 12.29
N VAL A 7 1.16 -3.45 13.20
CA VAL A 7 2.51 -3.88 12.86
C VAL A 7 2.87 -5.07 13.76
N LYS A 8 3.23 -6.18 13.11
CA LYS A 8 3.69 -7.38 13.81
C LYS A 8 5.15 -7.63 13.48
N ILE A 9 5.92 -7.89 14.51
CA ILE A 9 7.36 -8.16 14.39
C ILE A 9 7.64 -9.55 14.93
N THR A 10 8.31 -10.36 14.12
CA THR A 10 8.75 -11.70 14.50
C THR A 10 10.27 -11.72 14.53
N VAL A 11 10.86 -12.13 15.65
CA VAL A 11 12.31 -12.25 15.75
C VAL A 11 12.74 -13.56 15.09
N LEU A 12 13.60 -13.46 14.08
CA LEU A 12 14.11 -14.61 13.34
C LEU A 12 15.44 -15.12 13.93
N ASP A 13 16.29 -14.18 14.36
CA ASP A 13 17.59 -14.51 14.94
C ASP A 13 17.96 -13.41 15.93
N VAL A 14 18.01 -13.77 17.22
CA VAL A 14 18.30 -12.82 18.29
C VAL A 14 19.77 -12.34 18.19
N ALA A 15 20.68 -13.25 17.92
CA ALA A 15 22.11 -12.90 17.86
C ALA A 15 22.41 -11.96 16.69
N ALA A 16 21.84 -12.21 15.54
CA ALA A 16 21.99 -11.38 14.34
C ALA A 16 21.04 -10.17 14.33
N ARG A 17 20.12 -10.09 15.30
CA ARG A 17 19.07 -9.06 15.37
C ARG A 17 18.22 -8.99 14.10
N ARG A 18 17.98 -10.14 13.53
CA ARG A 18 17.19 -10.27 12.31
C ARG A 18 15.72 -10.43 12.68
N VAL A 19 14.87 -9.63 12.03
CA VAL A 19 13.43 -9.63 12.29
C VAL A 19 12.66 -9.68 10.98
N SER A 20 11.41 -10.13 11.09
CA SER A 20 10.43 -10.07 10.03
C SER A 20 9.32 -9.13 10.46
N VAL A 21 8.94 -8.17 9.61
CA VAL A 21 7.92 -7.18 9.91
C VAL A 21 6.78 -7.30 8.92
N ALA A 22 5.57 -7.37 9.44
CA ALA A 22 4.34 -7.33 8.65
C ALA A 22 3.51 -6.13 9.10
N ALA A 23 3.05 -5.31 8.16
CA ALA A 23 2.26 -4.14 8.46
C ALA A 23 0.95 -4.15 7.68
N THR A 24 -0.12 -3.69 8.33
CA THR A 24 -1.44 -3.55 7.73
C THR A 24 -1.97 -2.16 8.03
N ARG A 25 -2.40 -1.46 7.00
CA ARG A 25 -3.04 -0.15 7.14
C ARG A 25 -4.53 -0.30 6.86
N THR A 26 -5.35 0.16 7.80
CA THR A 26 -6.80 0.18 7.64
C THR A 26 -7.27 1.63 7.59
N ASP A 27 -7.91 2.00 6.48
CA ASP A 27 -8.51 3.33 6.34
C ASP A 27 -9.84 3.34 7.07
N SER A 28 -9.99 4.22 8.04
CA SER A 28 -11.20 4.30 8.87
C SER A 28 -12.38 4.95 8.15
N ILE A 29 -12.14 5.65 7.06
CA ILE A 29 -13.19 6.33 6.30
C ILE A 29 -13.74 5.42 5.20
N THR A 30 -12.86 4.80 4.41
CA THR A 30 -13.26 3.97 3.28
C THR A 30 -13.34 2.49 3.62
N GLY A 31 -12.76 2.07 4.73
CA GLY A 31 -12.67 0.66 5.10
C GLY A 31 -11.63 -0.13 4.31
N GLN A 32 -10.86 0.51 3.44
CA GLN A 32 -9.82 -0.16 2.68
C GLN A 32 -8.70 -0.68 3.58
N ILE A 33 -8.24 -1.89 3.28
CA ILE A 33 -7.14 -2.52 4.00
C ILE A 33 -5.98 -2.71 3.02
N TRP A 34 -4.82 -2.20 3.40
CA TRP A 34 -3.58 -2.42 2.68
C TRP A 34 -2.68 -3.32 3.50
N ASN A 35 -2.27 -4.44 2.93
CA ASN A 35 -1.35 -5.37 3.56
C ASN A 35 0.02 -5.20 2.94
N PHE A 36 0.95 -4.72 3.77
CA PHE A 36 2.36 -4.82 3.45
C PHE A 36 2.77 -6.27 3.68
N GLY A 37 3.37 -6.89 2.71
CA GLY A 37 3.82 -8.27 2.87
C GLY A 37 4.83 -8.42 4.02
N ILE A 38 5.78 -9.29 3.88
CA ILE A 38 6.79 -9.52 4.90
C ILE A 38 8.09 -8.85 4.48
N LEU A 39 8.64 -7.99 5.34
CA LEU A 39 9.95 -7.38 5.14
C LEU A 39 10.91 -7.92 6.19
N ASP A 40 11.94 -8.64 5.75
CA ASP A 40 12.99 -9.13 6.62
C ASP A 40 14.14 -8.13 6.65
N GLY A 41 14.69 -7.92 7.82
CA GLY A 41 15.82 -7.01 7.96
C GLY A 41 16.54 -7.15 9.29
N ILE A 42 17.66 -6.48 9.40
CA ILE A 42 18.46 -6.44 10.63
C ILE A 42 18.16 -5.13 11.33
N ILE A 43 17.74 -5.20 12.60
CA ILE A 43 17.45 -4.05 13.44
C ILE A 43 18.44 -4.03 14.60
N ALA A 44 19.66 -3.59 14.32
CA ALA A 44 20.70 -3.50 15.32
C ALA A 44 20.91 -2.09 15.86
N THR A 45 20.46 -1.07 15.14
CA THR A 45 20.61 0.34 15.51
C THR A 45 19.30 1.10 15.41
N GLY A 46 19.22 2.25 16.06
CA GLY A 46 18.06 3.13 15.95
C GLY A 46 17.84 3.62 14.51
N GLN A 47 18.92 3.82 13.76
CA GLN A 47 18.80 4.24 12.36
C GLN A 47 18.21 3.14 11.50
N GLN A 48 18.61 1.90 11.69
CA GLN A 48 18.02 0.76 10.97
C GLN A 48 16.54 0.60 11.27
N LYS A 49 16.14 0.81 12.50
CA LYS A 49 14.74 0.82 12.92
C LYS A 49 13.96 1.90 12.15
N GLN A 50 14.48 3.11 12.11
CA GLN A 50 13.82 4.21 11.42
C GLN A 50 13.75 3.98 9.91
N ASP A 51 14.82 3.46 9.31
CA ASP A 51 14.86 3.15 7.89
C ASP A 51 13.80 2.12 7.50
N MET A 52 13.54 1.15 8.36
CA MET A 52 12.49 0.15 8.11
C MET A 52 11.10 0.79 8.13
N ILE A 53 10.84 1.68 9.10
CA ILE A 53 9.57 2.41 9.18
C ILE A 53 9.38 3.28 7.93
N ASP A 54 10.41 3.99 7.52
CA ASP A 54 10.37 4.86 6.34
C ASP A 54 10.15 4.04 5.06
N ASN A 55 10.73 2.86 4.98
CA ASN A 55 10.54 1.95 3.84
C ASN A 55 9.07 1.50 3.74
N ILE A 56 8.45 1.11 4.85
CA ILE A 56 7.05 0.72 4.88
C ILE A 56 6.17 1.89 4.41
N TRP A 57 6.41 3.07 4.93
CA TRP A 57 5.68 4.28 4.54
C TRP A 57 5.82 4.58 3.05
N SER A 58 7.03 4.52 2.52
CA SER A 58 7.30 4.77 1.10
C SER A 58 6.60 3.76 0.20
N GLN A 59 6.58 2.49 0.59
CA GLN A 59 5.89 1.46 -0.17
C GLN A 59 4.38 1.66 -0.17
N TRP A 60 3.81 2.08 0.97
CA TRP A 60 2.40 2.41 1.02
C TRP A 60 2.07 3.61 0.12
N GLN A 61 2.88 4.66 0.15
CA GLN A 61 2.67 5.83 -0.71
C GLN A 61 2.70 5.44 -2.19
N ALA A 62 3.61 4.57 -2.59
CA ALA A 62 3.71 4.10 -3.97
C ALA A 62 2.48 3.27 -4.36
N ALA A 63 1.98 2.42 -3.46
CA ALA A 63 0.78 1.62 -3.69
C ALA A 63 -0.46 2.51 -3.81
N ASP A 64 -0.59 3.51 -2.93
CA ASP A 64 -1.70 4.47 -2.95
C ASP A 64 -1.71 5.28 -4.24
N ALA A 65 -0.54 5.75 -4.69
CA ALA A 65 -0.42 6.50 -5.94
C ALA A 65 -0.84 5.66 -7.15
N ARG A 66 -0.42 4.39 -7.19
CA ARG A 66 -0.81 3.46 -8.26
C ARG A 66 -2.32 3.21 -8.27
N GLU A 67 -2.91 3.03 -7.10
CA GLU A 67 -4.35 2.83 -6.98
C GLU A 67 -5.11 4.05 -7.49
N LYS A 68 -4.70 5.25 -7.10
CA LYS A 68 -5.33 6.48 -7.58
C LYS A 68 -5.21 6.64 -9.09
N GLN A 69 -4.06 6.30 -9.67
CA GLN A 69 -3.87 6.34 -11.12
C GLN A 69 -4.80 5.37 -11.84
N ILE A 70 -4.92 4.14 -11.33
CA ILE A 70 -5.82 3.14 -11.90
C ILE A 70 -7.28 3.61 -11.82
N MET A 71 -7.69 4.14 -10.68
CA MET A 71 -9.06 4.64 -10.50
C MET A 71 -9.37 5.78 -11.46
N THR A 72 -8.42 6.68 -11.70
CA THR A 72 -8.58 7.77 -12.66
C THR A 72 -8.74 7.23 -14.08
N ILE A 73 -7.89 6.29 -14.48
CA ILE A 73 -7.93 5.67 -15.79
C ILE A 73 -9.24 4.92 -16.00
N LEU A 74 -9.70 4.17 -15.00
CA LEU A 74 -10.97 3.43 -15.07
C LEU A 74 -12.16 4.36 -15.20
N GLY A 75 -12.16 5.49 -14.46
CA GLY A 75 -13.21 6.49 -14.60
C GLY A 75 -13.28 7.09 -16.00
N GLN A 76 -12.11 7.37 -16.58
CA GLN A 76 -12.05 7.87 -17.97
C GLN A 76 -12.52 6.80 -18.95
N LEU A 77 -12.13 5.55 -18.72
CA LEU A 77 -12.55 4.45 -19.59
C LEU A 77 -14.06 4.28 -19.60
N GLU A 78 -14.70 4.34 -18.44
CA GLU A 78 -16.16 4.24 -18.36
C GLU A 78 -16.84 5.32 -19.17
N THR A 79 -16.41 6.58 -19.04
CA THR A 79 -16.98 7.72 -19.76
C THR A 79 -16.76 7.58 -21.27
N GLN A 80 -15.56 7.28 -21.68
CA GLN A 80 -15.21 7.14 -23.10
C GLN A 80 -15.92 5.94 -23.73
N ALA A 81 -15.98 4.83 -23.03
CA ALA A 81 -16.66 3.63 -23.51
C ALA A 81 -18.13 3.91 -23.74
N LYS A 82 -18.79 4.58 -22.79
CA LYS A 82 -20.21 4.93 -22.92
C LYS A 82 -20.44 5.81 -24.13
N GLN A 83 -19.67 6.87 -24.30
CA GLN A 83 -19.80 7.80 -25.42
C GLN A 83 -19.55 7.12 -26.75
N THR A 84 -18.49 6.33 -26.84
CA THR A 84 -18.13 5.63 -28.08
C THR A 84 -19.18 4.60 -28.49
N LEU A 85 -19.66 3.82 -27.52
CA LEU A 85 -20.67 2.79 -27.78
C LEU A 85 -22.01 3.39 -28.16
N GLU A 86 -22.42 4.46 -27.49
CA GLU A 86 -23.66 5.18 -27.85
C GLU A 86 -23.59 5.78 -29.24
N ALA A 87 -22.42 6.31 -29.64
CA ALA A 87 -22.22 6.84 -30.98
C ALA A 87 -22.33 5.76 -32.06
N LYS A 88 -21.99 4.51 -31.76
CA LYS A 88 -22.11 3.39 -32.69
C LYS A 88 -23.56 2.95 -32.92
N GLU A 89 -24.46 3.28 -32.00
CA GLU A 89 -25.87 2.96 -32.11
C GLU A 89 -26.60 3.89 -33.07
N ILE A 90 -26.00 5.00 -33.44
CA ILE A 90 -26.60 5.97 -34.37
C ILE A 90 -26.37 5.48 -35.81
N PRO A 91 -27.43 5.22 -36.57
CA PRO A 91 -27.29 4.78 -37.93
C PRO A 91 -26.68 5.86 -38.85
#